data_029129c7a61fa03d74df8acc02d47cfd
#
_entry.id   029129c7a61fa03d74df8acc02d47cfd
#
_cell.length_a   1.000
_cell.length_b   1.000
_cell.length_c   1.000
_cell.angle_alpha   90.00
_cell.angle_beta   90.00
_cell.angle_gamma   90.00
#
_symmetry.space_group_name_H-M   'P 1'
#
loop_
_entity.id
_entity.type
_entity.pdbx_description
1 polymer ?
#
loop_
_entity_poly.entity_id
_entity_poly.type
_entity_poly.pdbx_seq_one_letter_code
_entity_poly.pdbx_strand_id
1 'polypeptide(L)'
;MKISHCRLLRKVQLKLLEFFVLEVTARSAANILGIQPNSAALFYRKIREVTAYHLEQESHEIFDDVVELGESYFGGVRKGKRGRGAAGKVAVFGILKRGGKVYTKVVGDTKSETLIPLITRKIAPDSIVYTDCYRSYNALDVSHFYHERINHS
;
A
#
# COMPACT_ATOMS: atom_id res chain seq x y z
N MET A 1 -1.03 -2.09 23.04
CA MET A 1 -1.82 -0.99 22.44
C MET A 1 -3.31 -1.20 22.74
N LYS A 2 -4.01 -0.20 23.26
CA LYS A 2 -5.46 -0.25 23.47
C LYS A 2 -6.13 0.41 22.27
N ILE A 3 -7.01 -0.33 21.58
CA ILE A 3 -7.93 0.29 20.63
C ILE A 3 -8.92 1.10 21.48
N SER A 4 -8.78 2.43 21.47
CA SER A 4 -9.65 3.33 22.24
C SER A 4 -11.10 3.19 21.78
N HIS A 5 -12.03 3.22 22.74
CA HIS A 5 -13.48 3.15 22.51
C HIS A 5 -14.02 1.83 21.91
N CYS A 6 -13.28 0.72 22.00
CA CYS A 6 -13.79 -0.58 21.58
C CYS A 6 -14.64 -1.20 22.70
N ARG A 7 -15.95 -1.40 22.44
CA ARG A 7 -16.91 -2.02 23.39
C ARG A 7 -16.85 -3.56 23.37
N LEU A 8 -16.07 -4.15 22.48
CA LEU A 8 -15.93 -5.60 22.41
C LEU A 8 -15.10 -6.12 23.58
N LEU A 9 -15.48 -7.28 24.12
CA LEU A 9 -14.70 -7.97 25.15
C LEU A 9 -13.30 -8.29 24.65
N ARG A 10 -12.29 -8.21 25.52
CA ARG A 10 -10.89 -8.45 25.15
C ARG A 10 -10.68 -9.81 24.46
N LYS A 11 -11.37 -10.86 24.92
CA LYS A 11 -11.33 -12.20 24.30
C LYS A 11 -11.79 -12.16 22.84
N VAL A 12 -12.83 -11.40 22.53
CA VAL A 12 -13.35 -11.23 21.18
C VAL A 12 -12.36 -10.42 20.32
N GLN A 13 -11.74 -9.37 20.88
CA GLN A 13 -10.73 -8.57 20.18
C GLN A 13 -9.51 -9.44 19.78
N LEU A 14 -9.03 -10.31 20.66
CA LEU A 14 -7.92 -11.22 20.37
C LEU A 14 -8.28 -12.20 19.26
N LYS A 15 -9.48 -12.77 19.28
CA LYS A 15 -9.96 -13.66 18.22
C LYS A 15 -10.14 -12.94 16.88
N LEU A 16 -10.62 -11.69 16.88
CA LEU A 16 -10.70 -10.87 15.68
C LEU A 16 -9.30 -10.56 15.10
N LEU A 17 -8.31 -10.33 15.96
CA LEU A 17 -6.94 -10.11 15.52
C LEU A 17 -6.37 -11.41 14.89
N GLU A 18 -6.59 -12.56 15.51
CA GLU A 18 -6.21 -13.85 14.95
C GLU A 18 -6.83 -14.09 13.57
N PHE A 19 -8.14 -13.86 13.44
CA PHE A 19 -8.85 -13.96 12.17
C PHE A 19 -8.38 -12.95 11.12
N PHE A 20 -7.98 -11.76 11.54
CA PHE A 20 -7.41 -10.76 10.64
C PHE A 20 -6.09 -11.26 10.04
N VAL A 21 -5.20 -11.83 10.85
CA VAL A 21 -3.92 -12.42 10.40
C VAL A 21 -4.14 -13.63 9.49
N LEU A 22 -5.18 -14.41 9.75
CA LEU A 22 -5.57 -15.56 8.91
C LEU A 22 -6.39 -15.15 7.66
N GLU A 23 -6.49 -13.86 7.36
CA GLU A 23 -7.21 -13.31 6.20
C GLU A 23 -8.71 -13.66 6.15
N VAL A 24 -9.31 -14.07 7.29
CA VAL A 24 -10.75 -14.31 7.38
C VAL A 24 -11.49 -12.97 7.24
N THR A 25 -12.53 -12.94 6.40
CA THR A 25 -13.30 -11.68 6.21
C THR A 25 -13.97 -11.24 7.51
N ALA A 26 -14.12 -9.92 7.70
CA ALA A 26 -14.78 -9.38 8.90
C ALA A 26 -16.19 -9.93 9.10
N ARG A 27 -16.93 -10.18 7.99
CA ARG A 27 -18.29 -10.76 8.03
C ARG A 27 -18.25 -12.21 8.53
N SER A 28 -17.34 -13.03 8.02
CA SER A 28 -17.19 -14.42 8.44
C SER A 28 -16.74 -14.50 9.89
N ALA A 29 -15.77 -13.67 10.30
CA ALA A 29 -15.30 -13.57 11.68
C ALA A 29 -16.44 -13.16 12.64
N ALA A 30 -17.28 -12.23 12.24
CA ALA A 30 -18.44 -11.80 13.02
C ALA A 30 -19.44 -12.95 13.22
N ASN A 31 -19.74 -13.70 12.18
CA ASN A 31 -20.64 -14.85 12.24
C ASN A 31 -20.10 -15.93 13.19
N ILE A 32 -18.80 -16.26 13.09
CA ILE A 32 -18.16 -17.27 13.97
C ILE A 32 -18.19 -16.84 15.45
N LEU A 33 -17.99 -15.53 15.71
CA LEU A 33 -17.93 -14.98 17.06
C LEU A 33 -19.30 -14.55 17.63
N GLY A 34 -20.36 -14.65 16.86
CA GLY A 34 -21.72 -14.23 17.28
C GLY A 34 -21.82 -12.73 17.57
N ILE A 35 -21.07 -11.88 16.82
CA ILE A 35 -21.09 -10.42 16.99
C ILE A 35 -21.65 -9.73 15.76
N GLN A 36 -21.97 -8.44 15.90
CA GLN A 36 -22.45 -7.62 14.80
C GLN A 36 -21.37 -7.48 13.70
N PRO A 37 -21.68 -7.72 12.40
CA PRO A 37 -20.73 -7.58 11.31
C PRO A 37 -20.05 -6.21 11.22
N ASN A 38 -20.80 -5.14 11.52
CA ASN A 38 -20.25 -3.77 11.55
C ASN A 38 -19.20 -3.60 12.65
N SER A 39 -19.35 -4.25 13.80
CA SER A 39 -18.37 -4.20 14.89
C SER A 39 -17.05 -4.85 14.47
N ALA A 40 -17.11 -6.02 13.81
CA ALA A 40 -15.93 -6.67 13.26
C ALA A 40 -15.26 -5.84 12.16
N ALA A 41 -16.06 -5.26 11.25
CA ALA A 41 -15.54 -4.40 10.18
C ALA A 41 -14.85 -3.15 10.73
N LEU A 42 -15.43 -2.49 11.74
CA LEU A 42 -14.81 -1.35 12.42
C LEU A 42 -13.51 -1.75 13.14
N PHE A 43 -13.50 -2.91 13.78
CA PHE A 43 -12.29 -3.43 14.44
C PHE A 43 -11.17 -3.68 13.42
N TYR A 44 -11.47 -4.33 12.30
CA TYR A 44 -10.51 -4.56 11.21
C TYR A 44 -10.00 -3.25 10.60
N ARG A 45 -10.90 -2.27 10.43
CA ARG A 45 -10.50 -0.92 10.00
C ARG A 45 -9.49 -0.31 10.99
N LYS A 46 -9.75 -0.40 12.29
CA LYS A 46 -8.83 0.10 13.33
C LYS A 46 -7.47 -0.61 13.31
N ILE A 47 -7.43 -1.92 13.10
CA ILE A 47 -6.16 -2.64 12.92
C ILE A 47 -5.38 -2.05 11.74
N ARG A 48 -6.03 -1.85 10.58
CA ARG A 48 -5.38 -1.27 9.40
C ARG A 48 -4.87 0.14 9.63
N GLU A 49 -5.66 1.01 10.29
CA GLU A 49 -5.27 2.39 10.63
C GLU A 49 -4.02 2.39 11.51
N VAL A 50 -3.96 1.50 12.47
CA VAL A 50 -2.81 1.37 13.38
C VAL A 50 -1.59 0.83 12.66
N THR A 51 -1.77 -0.22 11.85
CA THR A 51 -0.69 -0.80 11.05
C THR A 51 -0.12 0.27 10.10
N ALA A 52 -0.98 1.01 9.41
CA ALA A 52 -0.57 2.10 8.52
C ALA A 52 0.24 3.17 9.27
N TYR A 53 -0.21 3.56 10.46
CA TYR A 53 0.52 4.53 11.30
C TYR A 53 1.93 4.03 11.68
N HIS A 54 2.07 2.78 12.11
CA HIS A 54 3.39 2.22 12.45
C HIS A 54 4.29 2.09 11.23
N LEU A 55 3.75 1.62 10.10
CA LEU A 55 4.50 1.55 8.84
C LEU A 55 4.98 2.94 8.37
N GLU A 56 4.17 3.99 8.58
CA GLU A 56 4.57 5.35 8.27
C GLU A 56 5.70 5.84 9.19
N GLN A 57 5.69 5.50 10.47
CA GLN A 57 6.79 5.81 11.40
C GLN A 57 8.08 5.07 11.04
N GLU A 58 8.00 3.82 10.60
CA GLU A 58 9.14 3.01 10.15
C GLU A 58 9.65 3.45 8.77
N SER A 59 8.87 4.23 8.03
CA SER A 59 9.15 4.63 6.65
C SER A 59 10.26 5.68 6.49
N HIS A 60 11.02 6.00 7.54
CA HIS A 60 12.18 6.91 7.43
C HIS A 60 13.38 6.27 6.73
N GLU A 61 13.33 4.98 6.48
CA GLU A 61 14.38 4.25 5.80
C GLU A 61 14.51 4.66 4.33
N ILE A 62 15.73 4.85 3.89
CA ILE A 62 16.10 5.09 2.51
C ILE A 62 16.38 3.73 1.87
N PHE A 63 15.82 3.49 0.70
CA PHE A 63 16.07 2.30 -0.09
C PHE A 63 17.35 2.48 -0.90
N ASP A 64 18.19 1.48 -0.93
CA ASP A 64 19.46 1.45 -1.66
C ASP A 64 19.56 0.18 -2.52
N ASP A 65 20.64 0.06 -3.27
CA ASP A 65 20.94 -1.06 -4.19
C ASP A 65 19.91 -1.19 -5.34
N VAL A 66 19.24 -2.33 -5.40
CA VAL A 66 18.29 -2.67 -6.47
C VAL A 66 16.87 -2.53 -5.96
N VAL A 67 16.11 -1.64 -6.58
CA VAL A 67 14.70 -1.37 -6.24
C VAL A 67 13.81 -1.50 -7.47
N GLU A 68 12.57 -1.92 -7.24
CA GLU A 68 11.53 -2.00 -8.25
C GLU A 68 10.41 -1.02 -7.89
N LEU A 69 9.93 -0.27 -8.87
CA LEU A 69 8.81 0.65 -8.70
C LEU A 69 7.58 0.13 -9.42
N GLY A 70 6.43 0.37 -8.83
CA GLY A 70 5.17 0.04 -9.46
C GLY A 70 3.99 0.76 -8.82
N GLU A 71 2.88 0.76 -9.53
CA GLU A 71 1.63 1.30 -9.03
C GLU A 71 0.49 0.28 -9.15
N SER A 72 -0.40 0.34 -8.17
CA SER A 72 -1.63 -0.45 -8.13
C SER A 72 -2.84 0.45 -7.95
N TYR A 73 -3.97 0.08 -8.56
CA TYR A 73 -5.18 0.89 -8.52
C TYR A 73 -6.30 0.11 -7.83
N PHE A 74 -6.73 0.59 -6.68
CA PHE A 74 -7.80 0.01 -5.89
C PHE A 74 -9.11 0.79 -6.07
N GLY A 75 -10.22 0.09 -6.10
CA GLY A 75 -11.56 0.70 -6.17
C GLY A 75 -12.53 -0.07 -7.05
N GLY A 76 -13.82 0.27 -6.91
CA GLY A 76 -14.91 -0.42 -7.59
C GLY A 76 -14.87 -0.29 -9.11
N VAL A 77 -15.28 -1.36 -9.79
CA VAL A 77 -15.53 -1.34 -11.24
C VAL A 77 -16.80 -0.54 -11.49
N ARG A 78 -16.69 0.66 -12.07
CA ARG A 78 -17.85 1.33 -12.67
C ARG A 78 -18.06 0.76 -14.07
N LYS A 79 -19.28 0.27 -14.33
CA LYS A 79 -19.68 -0.17 -15.69
C LYS A 79 -19.27 0.89 -16.72
N GLY A 80 -18.50 0.49 -17.73
CA GLY A 80 -18.19 1.30 -18.90
C GLY A 80 -16.88 2.11 -18.90
N LYS A 81 -16.14 2.22 -17.79
CA LYS A 81 -14.85 2.92 -17.78
C LYS A 81 -13.72 2.01 -17.30
N ARG A 82 -12.89 1.59 -18.24
CA ARG A 82 -11.65 0.84 -17.98
C ARG A 82 -10.42 1.77 -18.08
N GLY A 83 -9.38 1.51 -17.32
CA GLY A 83 -8.08 2.21 -17.41
C GLY A 83 -7.57 2.75 -16.08
N ARG A 84 -6.30 3.18 -16.10
CA ARG A 84 -5.54 3.70 -14.94
C ARG A 84 -6.18 4.97 -14.33
N GLY A 85 -6.87 5.78 -15.11
CA GLY A 85 -7.51 7.03 -14.70
C GLY A 85 -9.02 6.94 -14.45
N ALA A 86 -9.60 5.75 -14.25
CA ALA A 86 -11.04 5.63 -14.01
C ALA A 86 -11.42 6.31 -12.68
N ALA A 87 -12.38 7.26 -12.74
CA ALA A 87 -12.82 8.04 -11.59
C ALA A 87 -13.24 7.15 -10.41
N GLY A 88 -12.69 7.41 -9.23
CA GLY A 88 -12.97 6.69 -8.00
C GLY A 88 -12.00 5.53 -7.69
N LYS A 89 -10.95 5.35 -8.47
CA LYS A 89 -9.84 4.46 -8.09
C LYS A 89 -8.83 5.21 -7.21
N VAL A 90 -8.33 4.51 -6.22
CA VAL A 90 -7.24 4.97 -5.35
C VAL A 90 -5.94 4.41 -5.90
N ALA A 91 -5.02 5.27 -6.27
CA ALA A 91 -3.69 4.88 -6.71
C ALA A 91 -2.78 4.63 -5.49
N VAL A 92 -2.08 3.52 -5.50
CA VAL A 92 -1.06 3.19 -4.50
C VAL A 92 0.25 2.99 -5.24
N PHE A 93 1.23 3.82 -4.91
CA PHE A 93 2.61 3.70 -5.38
C PHE A 93 3.39 2.79 -4.45
N GLY A 94 4.25 1.95 -5.01
CA GLY A 94 5.09 1.01 -4.27
C GLY A 94 6.56 1.08 -4.67
N ILE A 95 7.43 0.91 -3.70
CA ILE A 95 8.87 0.69 -3.85
C ILE A 95 9.18 -0.66 -3.20
N LEU A 96 9.76 -1.58 -3.95
CA LEU A 96 10.19 -2.89 -3.48
C LEU A 96 11.71 -2.97 -3.55
N LYS A 97 12.37 -3.23 -2.42
CA LYS A 97 13.78 -3.62 -2.38
C LYS A 97 13.85 -5.15 -2.61
N ARG A 98 14.63 -5.60 -3.58
CA ARG A 98 14.79 -7.05 -3.84
C ARG A 98 15.30 -7.77 -2.59
N GLY A 99 14.58 -8.83 -2.22
CA GLY A 99 14.88 -9.64 -1.02
C GLY A 99 14.54 -8.97 0.32
N GLY A 100 13.77 -7.89 0.32
CA GLY A 100 13.54 -7.13 1.52
C GLY A 100 12.20 -6.42 1.63
N LYS A 101 12.26 -5.17 1.95
CA LYS A 101 11.14 -4.35 2.39
C LYS A 101 10.33 -3.78 1.23
N VAL A 102 9.05 -3.57 1.49
CA VAL A 102 8.14 -2.88 0.59
C VAL A 102 7.68 -1.59 1.25
N TYR A 103 7.83 -0.48 0.55
CA TYR A 103 7.20 0.78 0.92
C TYR A 103 6.00 1.02 0.01
N THR A 104 4.87 1.39 0.59
CA THR A 104 3.68 1.74 -0.17
C THR A 104 3.12 3.08 0.27
N LYS A 105 2.60 3.86 -0.67
CA LYS A 105 1.96 5.14 -0.39
C LYS A 105 0.74 5.35 -1.28
N VAL A 106 -0.36 5.77 -0.66
CA VAL A 106 -1.52 6.27 -1.40
C VAL A 106 -1.15 7.62 -2.02
N VAL A 107 -1.34 7.75 -3.32
CA VAL A 107 -1.04 8.97 -4.07
C VAL A 107 -2.29 9.51 -4.75
N GLY A 108 -2.33 10.82 -4.97
CA GLY A 108 -3.47 11.45 -5.63
C GLY A 108 -3.56 11.09 -7.11
N ASP A 109 -2.41 10.93 -7.75
CA ASP A 109 -2.25 10.48 -9.13
C ASP A 109 -0.87 9.83 -9.32
N THR A 110 -0.60 9.32 -10.53
CA THR A 110 0.67 8.66 -10.89
C THR A 110 1.47 9.46 -11.91
N LYS A 111 1.34 10.79 -11.88
CA LYS A 111 2.12 11.67 -12.73
C LYS A 111 3.56 11.81 -12.22
N SER A 112 4.46 12.19 -13.12
CA SER A 112 5.86 12.44 -12.79
C SER A 112 6.02 13.45 -11.66
N GLU A 113 5.23 14.55 -11.66
CA GLU A 113 5.28 15.57 -10.62
C GLU A 113 4.94 15.04 -9.21
N THR A 114 4.12 13.99 -9.15
CA THR A 114 3.75 13.34 -7.88
C THR A 114 4.74 12.26 -7.48
N LEU A 115 5.22 11.46 -8.43
CA LEU A 115 6.05 10.28 -8.14
C LEU A 115 7.52 10.62 -7.94
N ILE A 116 8.11 11.51 -8.78
CA ILE A 116 9.54 11.80 -8.72
C ILE A 116 10.01 12.33 -7.35
N PRO A 117 9.31 13.28 -6.70
CA PRO A 117 9.70 13.72 -5.36
C PRO A 117 9.67 12.60 -4.30
N LEU A 118 8.75 11.64 -4.44
CA LEU A 118 8.67 10.48 -3.54
C LEU A 118 9.86 9.53 -3.78
N ILE A 119 10.17 9.26 -5.04
CA ILE A 119 11.28 8.40 -5.45
C ILE A 119 12.59 8.99 -4.95
N THR A 120 12.88 10.26 -5.27
CA THR A 120 14.11 10.95 -4.86
C THR A 120 14.28 11.02 -3.34
N ARG A 121 13.17 11.13 -2.60
CA ARG A 121 13.21 11.16 -1.13
C ARG A 121 13.45 9.79 -0.50
N LYS A 122 13.08 8.71 -1.20
CA LYS A 122 13.04 7.35 -0.64
C LYS A 122 14.13 6.44 -1.15
N ILE A 123 14.80 6.78 -2.23
CA ILE A 123 15.82 5.95 -2.87
C ILE A 123 17.14 6.72 -2.84
N ALA A 124 18.20 6.02 -2.42
CA ALA A 124 19.56 6.58 -2.42
C ALA A 124 20.02 6.87 -3.86
N PRO A 125 20.79 7.94 -4.08
CA PRO A 125 21.48 8.13 -5.35
C PRO A 125 22.30 6.89 -5.74
N ASP A 126 22.55 6.71 -7.03
CA ASP A 126 23.30 5.59 -7.61
C ASP A 126 22.65 4.20 -7.45
N SER A 127 21.41 4.14 -6.96
CA SER A 127 20.63 2.90 -6.93
C SER A 127 20.17 2.50 -8.34
N ILE A 128 20.04 1.19 -8.57
CA ILE A 128 19.45 0.64 -9.79
C ILE A 128 17.93 0.59 -9.60
N VAL A 129 17.20 1.29 -10.45
CA VAL A 129 15.75 1.44 -10.36
C VAL A 129 15.06 0.78 -11.53
N TYR A 130 14.35 -0.30 -11.28
CA TYR A 130 13.54 -0.99 -12.27
C TYR A 130 12.11 -0.44 -12.29
N THR A 131 11.60 -0.16 -13.50
CA THR A 131 10.19 0.25 -13.69
C THR A 131 9.57 -0.48 -14.87
N ASP A 132 8.26 -0.40 -15.02
CA ASP A 132 7.62 -0.68 -16.30
C ASP A 132 7.88 0.47 -17.30
N CYS A 133 7.37 0.31 -18.53
CA CYS A 133 7.52 1.33 -19.58
C CYS A 133 6.55 2.50 -19.43
N TYR A 134 5.99 2.76 -18.24
CA TYR A 134 5.06 3.86 -18.03
C TYR A 134 5.79 5.21 -18.09
N ARG A 135 5.28 6.11 -18.94
CA ARG A 135 5.93 7.39 -19.28
C ARG A 135 6.20 8.33 -18.09
N SER A 136 5.50 8.17 -16.98
CA SER A 136 5.75 8.97 -15.77
C SER A 136 7.13 8.73 -15.18
N TYR A 137 7.78 7.60 -15.51
CA TYR A 137 9.12 7.26 -15.08
C TYR A 137 10.23 7.77 -16.03
N ASN A 138 9.88 8.37 -17.18
CA ASN A 138 10.89 8.87 -18.13
C ASN A 138 11.81 9.94 -17.50
N ALA A 139 11.33 10.67 -16.51
CA ALA A 139 12.15 11.65 -15.79
C ALA A 139 13.30 11.01 -14.99
N LEU A 140 13.25 9.69 -14.73
CA LEU A 140 14.34 8.98 -14.06
C LEU A 140 15.57 8.79 -14.96
N ASP A 141 15.41 8.83 -16.28
CA ASP A 141 16.52 8.68 -17.25
C ASP A 141 17.57 9.80 -17.15
N VAL A 142 17.18 10.95 -16.61
CA VAL A 142 18.04 12.12 -16.39
C VAL A 142 18.27 12.42 -14.91
N SER A 143 18.02 11.43 -14.04
CA SER A 143 18.15 11.54 -12.60
C SER A 143 19.50 10.97 -12.12
N HIS A 144 19.68 10.93 -10.79
CA HIS A 144 20.85 10.32 -10.12
C HIS A 144 20.69 8.80 -9.91
N PHE A 145 19.84 8.12 -10.69
CA PHE A 145 19.58 6.69 -10.60
C PHE A 145 20.01 6.00 -11.89
N TYR A 146 20.39 4.71 -11.79
CA TYR A 146 20.53 3.82 -12.95
C TYR A 146 19.15 3.27 -13.28
N HIS A 147 18.45 3.90 -14.23
CA HIS A 147 17.08 3.55 -14.57
C HIS A 147 17.03 2.44 -15.62
N GLU A 148 16.38 1.33 -15.29
CA GLU A 148 16.19 0.17 -16.17
C GLU A 148 14.70 -0.10 -16.36
N ARG A 149 14.28 -0.33 -17.61
CA ARG A 149 12.88 -0.61 -17.94
C ARG A 149 12.66 -2.09 -18.22
N ILE A 150 11.63 -2.65 -17.59
CA ILE A 150 11.17 -4.02 -17.85
C ILE A 150 9.99 -3.94 -18.80
N ASN A 151 10.15 -4.52 -20.00
CA ASN A 151 9.07 -4.65 -20.95
C ASN A 151 8.34 -5.98 -20.70
N HIS A 152 7.07 -5.91 -20.35
CA HIS A 152 6.20 -7.07 -20.13
C HIS A 152 5.39 -7.45 -21.39
N SER A 153 6.01 -7.35 -22.58
CA SER A 153 5.40 -7.78 -23.85
C SER A 153 5.32 -9.29 -23.99
#